data_be3fa53a9cac51037c32cd7d9ee06acc
#
_entry.id   be3fa53a9cac51037c32cd7d9ee06acc
#
_cell.length_a   1.000
_cell.length_b   1.000
_cell.length_c   1.000
_cell.angle_alpha   90.00
_cell.angle_beta   90.00
_cell.angle_gamma   90.00
#
_symmetry.space_group_name_H-M   'P 1'
#
loop_
_entity.id
_entity.type
_entity.pdbx_description
1 polymer ?
#
loop_
_entity_poly.entity_id
_entity_poly.type
_entity_poly.pdbx_seq_one_letter_code
_entity_poly.pdbx_strand_id
1 'polypeptide(L)'
;MKQENIIAGFGEQGVLSMGKILAYSGLMENKEVTWMPAYGPEQRGGTANVTVIVSDDRISSPILSQYDTAIILNQPSLAKFENKVKPGGILIYDGYGIIDPPTRQDIQVYRIDAMDEAGSMVRLKNPK
;
A
#
# COMPACT_ATOMS: atom_id res chain seq x y z
N MET A 1 -13.65 -11.47 9.33
CA MET A 1 -12.76 -10.36 9.03
C MET A 1 -12.27 -10.47 7.59
N LYS A 2 -12.31 -9.38 6.86
CA LYS A 2 -11.79 -9.32 5.51
C LYS A 2 -11.11 -7.97 5.32
N GLN A 3 -9.82 -7.98 4.95
CA GLN A 3 -9.05 -6.76 4.69
C GLN A 3 -8.66 -6.72 3.23
N GLU A 4 -9.09 -5.67 2.55
CA GLU A 4 -8.83 -5.45 1.13
C GLU A 4 -7.88 -4.26 1.01
N ASN A 5 -6.64 -4.54 0.62
CA ASN A 5 -5.56 -3.56 0.69
C ASN A 5 -4.94 -3.34 -0.68
N ILE A 6 -4.50 -2.10 -0.93
CA ILE A 6 -3.66 -1.79 -2.08
C ILE A 6 -2.40 -1.07 -1.63
N ILE A 7 -1.29 -1.43 -2.23
CA ILE A 7 0.00 -0.77 -2.07
C ILE A 7 0.42 -0.31 -3.45
N ALA A 8 0.69 0.98 -3.61
CA ALA A 8 0.95 1.56 -4.92
C ALA A 8 2.08 2.58 -4.87
N GLY A 9 2.91 2.59 -5.92
CA GLY A 9 4.03 3.50 -6.04
C GLY A 9 4.81 3.21 -7.30
N PHE A 10 6.06 3.68 -7.36
CA PHE A 10 6.97 3.27 -8.41
C PHE A 10 7.50 1.87 -8.11
N GLY A 11 7.83 1.11 -9.15
CA GLY A 11 8.30 -0.25 -8.99
C GLY A 11 9.51 -0.38 -8.08
N GLU A 12 10.45 0.57 -8.13
CA GLU A 12 11.67 0.56 -7.32
C GLU A 12 11.43 0.91 -5.85
N GLN A 13 10.24 1.29 -5.46
CA GLN A 13 9.94 1.66 -4.06
C GLN A 13 9.62 0.46 -3.17
N GLY A 14 9.76 -0.75 -3.69
CA GLY A 14 9.52 -1.94 -2.89
C GLY A 14 8.05 -2.28 -2.71
N VAL A 15 7.20 -1.79 -3.59
CA VAL A 15 5.75 -2.02 -3.54
C VAL A 15 5.41 -3.50 -3.49
N LEU A 16 6.01 -4.28 -4.38
CA LEU A 16 5.72 -5.71 -4.46
C LEU A 16 6.23 -6.46 -3.24
N SER A 17 7.39 -6.05 -2.71
CA SER A 17 7.96 -6.66 -1.51
C SER A 17 7.08 -6.42 -0.29
N MET A 18 6.55 -5.22 -0.14
CA MET A 18 5.61 -4.92 0.96
C MET A 18 4.36 -5.77 0.86
N GLY A 19 3.84 -5.94 -0.37
CA GLY A 19 2.68 -6.79 -0.60
C GLY A 19 2.95 -8.24 -0.22
N LYS A 20 4.13 -8.76 -0.54
CA LYS A 20 4.52 -10.12 -0.17
C LYS A 20 4.62 -10.29 1.34
N ILE A 21 5.19 -9.32 2.04
CA ILE A 21 5.29 -9.38 3.49
C ILE A 21 3.91 -9.43 4.12
N LEU A 22 2.99 -8.60 3.65
CA LEU A 22 1.62 -8.59 4.14
C LEU A 22 0.94 -9.93 3.86
N ALA A 23 1.11 -10.47 2.66
CA ALA A 23 0.53 -11.76 2.28
C ALA A 23 1.06 -12.90 3.14
N TYR A 24 2.38 -12.97 3.34
CA TYR A 24 2.98 -13.99 4.21
C TYR A 24 2.50 -13.86 5.64
N SER A 25 2.35 -12.64 6.15
CA SER A 25 1.84 -12.43 7.50
C SER A 25 0.44 -13.02 7.66
N GLY A 26 -0.42 -12.83 6.65
CA GLY A 26 -1.75 -13.41 6.66
C GLY A 26 -1.73 -14.93 6.63
N LEU A 27 -0.87 -15.51 5.79
CA LEU A 27 -0.72 -16.96 5.70
C LEU A 27 -0.22 -17.56 7.00
N MET A 28 0.70 -16.88 7.68
CA MET A 28 1.21 -17.36 8.97
C MET A 28 0.14 -17.37 10.06
N GLU A 29 -0.91 -16.58 9.90
CA GLU A 29 -2.05 -16.58 10.81
C GLU A 29 -3.19 -17.46 10.33
N ASN A 30 -2.93 -18.34 9.37
CA ASN A 30 -3.91 -19.26 8.80
C ASN A 30 -5.10 -18.56 8.14
N LYS A 31 -4.85 -17.39 7.54
CA LYS A 31 -5.87 -16.65 6.79
C LYS A 31 -5.86 -17.04 5.32
N GLU A 32 -6.98 -16.82 4.65
CA GLU A 32 -7.02 -16.87 3.20
C GLU A 32 -6.41 -15.58 2.66
N VAL A 33 -5.51 -15.69 1.67
CA VAL A 33 -4.76 -14.53 1.16
C VAL A 33 -4.73 -14.58 -0.36
N THR A 34 -4.94 -13.42 -1.00
CA THR A 34 -4.61 -13.24 -2.42
C THR A 34 -3.56 -12.13 -2.55
N TRP A 35 -2.68 -12.29 -3.54
CA TRP A 35 -1.63 -11.33 -3.84
C TRP A 35 -1.61 -11.14 -5.35
N MET A 36 -1.98 -9.93 -5.82
CA MET A 36 -2.10 -9.63 -7.23
C MET A 36 -1.31 -8.37 -7.58
N PRO A 37 -0.15 -8.52 -8.20
CA PRO A 37 0.61 -7.37 -8.68
C PRO A 37 0.08 -6.86 -10.01
N ALA A 38 0.24 -5.56 -10.24
CA ALA A 38 -0.08 -4.94 -11.51
C ALA A 38 0.96 -3.86 -11.80
N TYR A 39 1.29 -3.70 -13.06
CA TYR A 39 2.26 -2.71 -13.51
C TYR A 39 1.58 -1.72 -14.42
N GLY A 40 2.00 -0.45 -14.32
CA GLY A 40 1.53 0.57 -15.23
C GLY A 40 2.09 0.35 -16.64
N PRO A 41 1.54 1.06 -17.64
CA PRO A 41 1.99 0.90 -19.02
C PRO A 41 3.40 1.44 -19.30
N GLU A 42 3.92 2.31 -18.44
CA GLU A 42 5.25 2.87 -18.59
C GLU A 42 6.31 1.84 -18.25
N GLN A 43 7.33 1.73 -19.08
CA GLN A 43 8.37 0.73 -18.88
C GLN A 43 9.50 1.20 -17.96
N ARG A 44 9.71 2.49 -17.82
CA ARG A 44 10.74 3.05 -16.95
C ARG A 44 10.12 4.02 -15.99
N GLY A 45 10.46 3.87 -14.69
CA GLY A 45 9.85 4.70 -13.68
C GLY A 45 8.36 4.53 -13.63
N GLY A 46 7.86 3.41 -14.17
CA GLY A 46 6.44 3.13 -14.22
C GLY A 46 5.85 2.83 -12.86
N THR A 47 4.57 3.08 -12.75
CA THR A 47 3.84 2.78 -11.52
C THR A 47 3.61 1.28 -11.40
N ALA A 48 3.62 0.82 -10.17
CA ALA A 48 3.29 -0.56 -9.84
C ALA A 48 2.32 -0.54 -8.66
N ASN A 49 1.47 -1.55 -8.60
CA ASN A 49 0.64 -1.71 -7.43
C ASN A 49 0.44 -3.19 -7.15
N VAL A 50 0.07 -3.49 -5.92
CA VAL A 50 -0.26 -4.85 -5.53
C VAL A 50 -1.50 -4.80 -4.66
N THR A 51 -2.46 -5.64 -4.98
CA THR A 51 -3.67 -5.83 -4.19
C THR A 51 -3.47 -7.06 -3.32
N VAL A 52 -3.67 -6.90 -2.01
CA VAL A 52 -3.57 -8.00 -1.06
C VAL A 52 -4.87 -8.08 -0.29
N ILE A 53 -5.51 -9.23 -0.35
CA ILE A 53 -6.71 -9.52 0.42
C ILE A 53 -6.35 -10.54 1.49
N VAL A 54 -6.69 -10.24 2.74
CA VAL A 54 -6.53 -11.16 3.86
C VAL A 54 -7.91 -11.39 4.47
N SER A 55 -8.33 -12.63 4.58
CA SER A 55 -9.70 -12.96 5.01
C SER A 55 -9.72 -14.21 5.87
N ASP A 56 -10.66 -14.25 6.82
CA ASP A 56 -10.95 -15.47 7.56
C ASP A 56 -11.71 -16.49 6.70
N ASP A 57 -12.43 -15.98 5.71
CA ASP A 57 -13.27 -16.80 4.84
C ASP A 57 -12.67 -16.89 3.45
N ARG A 58 -13.19 -17.84 2.67
CA ARG A 58 -12.77 -18.04 1.29
C ARG A 58 -12.96 -16.76 0.48
N ILE A 59 -11.95 -16.41 -0.31
CA ILE A 59 -11.99 -15.24 -1.17
C ILE A 59 -12.57 -15.65 -2.53
N SER A 60 -13.75 -15.11 -2.86
CA SER A 60 -14.43 -15.48 -4.10
C SER A 60 -13.92 -14.69 -5.30
N SER A 61 -13.41 -13.49 -5.11
CA SER A 61 -12.86 -12.68 -6.20
C SER A 61 -11.68 -11.85 -5.70
N PRO A 62 -10.52 -11.93 -6.38
CA PRO A 62 -9.37 -11.09 -6.02
C PRO A 62 -9.43 -9.69 -6.64
N ILE A 63 -10.41 -9.41 -7.48
CA ILE A 63 -10.53 -8.11 -8.16
C ILE A 63 -11.34 -7.17 -7.29
N LEU A 64 -10.74 -6.01 -6.98
CA LEU A 64 -11.35 -5.04 -6.10
C LEU A 64 -11.60 -3.72 -6.81
N SER A 65 -12.74 -3.10 -6.51
CA SER A 65 -13.04 -1.75 -6.97
C SER A 65 -12.81 -0.70 -5.87
N GLN A 66 -12.81 -1.13 -4.61
CA GLN A 66 -12.56 -0.27 -3.46
C GLN A 66 -11.68 -0.99 -2.45
N TYR A 67 -11.03 -0.22 -1.58
CA TYR A 67 -10.04 -0.75 -0.64
C TYR A 67 -10.33 -0.29 0.78
N ASP A 68 -10.08 -1.17 1.74
CA ASP A 68 -10.13 -0.80 3.16
C ASP A 68 -8.92 0.04 3.54
N THR A 69 -7.75 -0.31 3.00
CA THR A 69 -6.50 0.39 3.30
C THR A 69 -5.72 0.59 2.01
N ALA A 70 -5.22 1.79 1.81
CA ALA A 70 -4.33 2.13 0.70
C ALA A 70 -3.01 2.66 1.25
N ILE A 71 -1.90 2.11 0.77
CA ILE A 71 -0.55 2.59 1.08
C ILE A 71 0.01 3.16 -0.20
N ILE A 72 0.18 4.48 -0.24
CA ILE A 72 0.48 5.22 -1.46
C ILE A 72 1.83 5.90 -1.34
N LEU A 73 2.74 5.59 -2.26
CA LEU A 73 4.12 6.02 -2.18
C LEU A 73 4.51 7.07 -3.22
N ASN A 74 3.63 7.39 -4.18
CA ASN A 74 3.91 8.44 -5.14
C ASN A 74 2.64 9.17 -5.57
N GLN A 75 2.82 10.34 -6.17
CA GLN A 75 1.72 11.22 -6.53
C GLN A 75 0.78 10.62 -7.59
N PRO A 76 1.27 9.99 -8.67
CA PRO A 76 0.35 9.39 -9.64
C PRO A 76 -0.55 8.32 -9.05
N SER A 77 -0.02 7.53 -8.11
CA SER A 77 -0.81 6.50 -7.43
C SER A 77 -1.87 7.12 -6.52
N LEU A 78 -1.56 8.23 -5.85
CA LEU A 78 -2.55 8.93 -5.06
C LEU A 78 -3.71 9.40 -5.93
N ALA A 79 -3.42 10.01 -7.06
CA ALA A 79 -4.45 10.47 -7.99
C ALA A 79 -5.34 9.31 -8.46
N LYS A 80 -4.74 8.14 -8.65
CA LYS A 80 -5.46 6.98 -9.14
C LYS A 80 -6.32 6.30 -8.07
N PHE A 81 -5.84 6.22 -6.84
CA PHE A 81 -6.45 5.36 -5.82
C PHE A 81 -7.12 6.08 -4.65
N GLU A 82 -6.90 7.38 -4.50
CA GLU A 82 -7.50 8.12 -3.37
C GLU A 82 -9.02 7.92 -3.30
N ASN A 83 -9.70 8.01 -4.43
CA ASN A 83 -11.17 7.92 -4.46
C ASN A 83 -11.66 6.48 -4.34
N LYS A 84 -10.77 5.52 -4.34
CA LYS A 84 -11.12 4.10 -4.24
C LYS A 84 -11.01 3.55 -2.83
N VAL A 85 -10.60 4.36 -1.88
CA VAL A 85 -10.64 3.98 -0.47
C VAL A 85 -12.09 4.08 0.01
N LYS A 86 -12.57 3.03 0.67
CA LYS A 86 -13.94 3.01 1.20
C LYS A 86 -14.13 4.11 2.24
N PRO A 87 -15.31 4.73 2.31
CA PRO A 87 -15.60 5.66 3.41
C PRO A 87 -15.30 4.99 4.77
N GLY A 88 -14.60 5.70 5.65
CA GLY A 88 -14.15 5.13 6.91
C GLY A 88 -12.88 4.31 6.82
N GLY A 89 -12.33 4.13 5.62
CA GLY A 89 -11.09 3.39 5.43
C GLY A 89 -9.86 4.18 5.82
N ILE A 90 -8.69 3.62 5.50
CA ILE A 90 -7.39 4.18 5.89
C ILE A 90 -6.55 4.43 4.65
N LEU A 91 -5.92 5.60 4.59
CA LEU A 91 -4.94 5.92 3.56
C LEU A 91 -3.63 6.34 4.24
N ILE A 92 -2.55 5.63 3.92
CA ILE A 92 -1.21 5.94 4.42
C ILE A 92 -0.39 6.41 3.23
N TYR A 93 0.24 7.57 3.34
CA TYR A 93 1.03 8.10 2.24
C TYR A 93 2.41 8.52 2.68
N ASP A 94 3.35 8.48 1.73
CA ASP A 94 4.74 8.87 1.96
C ASP A 94 4.91 10.36 1.63
N GLY A 95 5.28 11.15 2.63
CA GLY A 95 5.47 12.58 2.48
C GLY A 95 6.58 12.99 1.51
N TYR A 96 7.54 12.09 1.24
CA TYR A 96 8.57 12.36 0.24
C TYR A 96 8.06 12.18 -1.19
N GLY A 97 7.21 11.17 -1.39
CA GLY A 97 6.73 10.86 -2.73
C GLY A 97 5.49 11.62 -3.14
N ILE A 98 4.85 12.32 -2.19
CA ILE A 98 3.58 12.99 -2.42
C ILE A 98 3.67 14.43 -1.97
N ILE A 99 3.62 15.34 -2.94
CA ILE A 99 3.70 16.78 -2.70
C ILE A 99 2.32 17.35 -2.38
N ASP A 100 1.29 16.90 -3.11
CA ASP A 100 -0.09 17.30 -2.91
C ASP A 100 -0.80 16.24 -2.08
N PRO A 101 -1.03 16.49 -0.78
CA PRO A 101 -1.60 15.46 0.10
C PRO A 101 -3.05 15.13 -0.24
N PRO A 102 -3.56 14.00 0.30
CA PRO A 102 -4.95 13.64 0.11
C PRO A 102 -5.89 14.70 0.68
N THR A 103 -7.04 14.87 0.03
CA THR A 103 -8.02 15.89 0.43
C THR A 103 -9.30 15.30 1.02
N ARG A 104 -9.47 13.99 0.97
CA ARG A 104 -10.67 13.34 1.51
C ARG A 104 -10.77 13.48 3.02
N GLN A 105 -11.99 13.73 3.49
CA GLN A 105 -12.25 13.92 4.92
C GLN A 105 -13.07 12.79 5.53
N ASP A 106 -13.52 11.84 4.71
CA ASP A 106 -14.34 10.70 5.15
C ASP A 106 -13.52 9.44 5.41
N ILE A 107 -12.20 9.56 5.38
CA ILE A 107 -11.25 8.45 5.64
C ILE A 107 -10.22 8.92 6.65
N GLN A 108 -9.51 7.95 7.25
CA GLN A 108 -8.37 8.25 8.13
C GLN A 108 -7.12 8.35 7.25
N VAL A 109 -6.39 9.46 7.37
CA VAL A 109 -5.19 9.72 6.58
C VAL A 109 -3.99 9.81 7.51
N TYR A 110 -2.94 9.06 7.20
CA TYR A 110 -1.68 9.06 7.94
C TYR A 110 -0.54 9.37 7.00
N ARG A 111 0.33 10.27 7.40
CA ARG A 111 1.55 10.57 6.68
C ARG A 111 2.73 9.86 7.32
N ILE A 112 3.55 9.22 6.49
CA ILE A 112 4.84 8.70 6.93
C ILE A 112 5.94 9.34 6.10
N ASP A 113 7.14 9.40 6.66
CA ASP A 113 8.32 9.86 5.94
C ASP A 113 9.27 8.67 5.88
N ALA A 114 9.04 7.80 4.90
CA ALA A 114 9.72 6.51 4.81
C ALA A 114 11.24 6.65 4.77
N MET A 115 11.75 7.68 4.11
CA MET A 115 13.20 7.91 4.05
C MET A 115 13.77 8.26 5.42
N ASP A 116 13.06 9.10 6.20
CA ASP A 116 13.49 9.45 7.55
C ASP A 116 13.44 8.25 8.47
N GLU A 117 12.38 7.45 8.39
CA GLU A 117 12.26 6.24 9.19
C GLU A 117 13.38 5.25 8.87
N ALA A 118 13.68 5.05 7.59
CA ALA A 118 14.78 4.18 7.18
C ALA A 118 16.11 4.72 7.68
N GLY A 119 16.33 6.04 7.61
CA GLY A 119 17.52 6.68 8.13
C GLY A 119 17.68 6.50 9.62
N SER A 120 16.61 6.64 10.38
CA SER A 120 16.60 6.43 11.82
C SER A 120 16.95 4.98 12.17
N MET A 121 16.40 4.02 11.44
CA MET A 121 16.70 2.61 11.66
C MET A 121 18.16 2.29 11.38
N VAL A 122 18.73 2.87 10.34
CA VAL A 122 20.15 2.68 10.00
C VAL A 122 21.02 3.24 11.12
N ARG A 123 20.69 4.41 11.65
CA ARG A 123 21.44 5.00 12.77
C ARG A 123 21.39 4.11 14.01
N LEU A 124 20.24 3.50 14.30
CA LEU A 124 20.12 2.60 15.44
C LEU A 124 20.99 1.35 15.26
N LYS A 125 21.11 0.85 14.03
CA LYS A 125 21.95 -0.32 13.75
C LYS A 125 23.43 0.00 13.75
N ASN A 126 23.80 1.22 13.39
CA ASN A 126 25.19 1.65 13.27
C ASN A 126 25.42 2.90 14.11
N PRO A 127 25.34 2.78 15.44
CA PRO A 127 25.54 3.96 16.29
C PRO A 127 26.98 4.42 16.20
N LYS A 128 27.15 5.71 16.17
CA LYS A 128 28.46 6.31 16.23
C LYS A 128 28.62 7.08 17.52
#